data_ccc82d24fcbf85836d73100f2efcb41a
#
_entry.id   ccc82d24fcbf85836d73100f2efcb41a
#
_cell.length_a   1.000
_cell.length_b   1.000
_cell.length_c   1.000
_cell.angle_alpha   90.00
_cell.angle_beta   90.00
_cell.angle_gamma   90.00
#
_symmetry.space_group_name_H-M   'P 1'
#
loop_
_entity.id
_entity.type
_entity.pdbx_description
1 polymer ?
#
loop_
_entity_poly.entity_id
_entity_poly.type
_entity_poly.pdbx_seq_one_letter_code
_entity_poly.pdbx_strand_id
1 'polypeptide(L)'
;MGELGIPTVEVQLAPTTPDLRILVASDWHLGSKWCDMPLVNKILAHADKQGAYIILVGDMLEMAIKRSVGSPWEQTLSPQDQIDELERLFGHRRHRILGCLTGNHEARISRESDVDIMHIWANSGQKVPYLNKAGALAIQAHGQSWVVYAQHGVRGTGRKPGAAVNAIHDMAENVVADIYLHGHHHRASSTKSTVMRYKPGPGFYWQARWFINTGTMHRYGGYSSDGAYPPTDTGCFMLYCGVPGRNGKSGKHVRAELLDRGYFGMGLNG
;
A
#
# COMPACT_ATOMS: atom_id res chain seq x y z
N MET A 1 -12.86 -4.78 16.63
CA MET A 1 -13.50 -3.93 15.58
C MET A 1 -14.20 -2.80 16.33
N GLY A 2 -14.04 -1.54 15.89
CA GLY A 2 -14.84 -0.44 16.42
C GLY A 2 -16.32 -0.61 16.04
N GLU A 3 -17.22 0.12 16.66
CA GLU A 3 -18.69 0.05 16.42
C GLU A 3 -19.11 0.14 14.94
N LEU A 4 -18.30 0.79 14.10
CA LEU A 4 -18.56 0.98 12.66
C LEU A 4 -18.07 -0.18 11.76
N GLY A 5 -17.53 -1.26 12.33
CA GLY A 5 -17.07 -2.42 11.56
C GLY A 5 -15.80 -2.20 10.73
N ILE A 6 -15.15 -1.02 10.83
CA ILE A 6 -13.88 -0.73 10.17
C ILE A 6 -12.74 -1.21 11.09
N PRO A 7 -11.88 -2.15 10.65
CA PRO A 7 -10.72 -2.55 11.42
C PRO A 7 -9.83 -1.35 11.74
N THR A 8 -9.49 -1.19 13.02
CA THR A 8 -8.60 -0.12 13.47
C THR A 8 -7.52 -0.71 14.35
N VAL A 9 -6.28 -0.33 14.08
CA VAL A 9 -5.10 -0.76 14.83
C VAL A 9 -4.38 0.47 15.38
N GLU A 10 -4.09 0.44 16.68
CA GLU A 10 -3.27 1.44 17.34
C GLU A 10 -1.86 0.89 17.54
N VAL A 11 -0.86 1.64 17.12
CA VAL A 11 0.54 1.23 17.18
C VAL A 11 1.38 2.33 17.81
N GLN A 12 2.13 1.97 18.85
CA GLN A 12 3.17 2.82 19.40
C GLN A 12 4.53 2.36 18.90
N LEU A 13 5.27 3.26 18.29
CA LEU A 13 6.58 2.97 17.71
C LEU A 13 7.66 3.83 18.35
N ALA A 14 8.82 3.22 18.56
CA ALA A 14 10.05 3.90 18.91
C ALA A 14 11.04 3.77 17.72
N PRO A 15 10.86 4.52 16.64
CA PRO A 15 11.74 4.41 15.48
C PRO A 15 13.15 4.80 15.83
N THR A 16 14.10 4.05 15.30
CA THR A 16 15.55 4.28 15.52
C THR A 16 16.10 5.40 14.63
N THR A 17 15.28 5.92 13.74
CA THR A 17 15.61 7.00 12.78
C THR A 17 14.90 8.29 13.17
N PRO A 18 15.40 9.49 12.76
CA PRO A 18 14.81 10.79 13.08
C PRO A 18 13.37 10.97 12.54
N ASP A 19 12.99 10.18 11.56
CA ASP A 19 11.69 10.16 10.91
C ASP A 19 11.08 8.75 10.95
N LEU A 20 9.77 8.66 10.99
CA LEU A 20 9.07 7.38 10.80
C LEU A 20 9.06 7.06 9.31
N ARG A 21 9.65 5.92 8.92
CA ARG A 21 9.74 5.44 7.53
C ARG A 21 8.77 4.29 7.31
N ILE A 22 7.95 4.39 6.26
CA ILE A 22 6.94 3.39 5.94
C ILE A 22 7.01 3.07 4.45
N LEU A 23 7.35 1.82 4.12
CA LEU A 23 7.17 1.28 2.78
C LEU A 23 5.68 0.96 2.58
N VAL A 24 5.08 1.51 1.53
CA VAL A 24 3.71 1.21 1.14
C VAL A 24 3.73 0.30 -0.08
N ALA A 25 3.39 -0.97 0.11
CA ALA A 25 3.42 -2.00 -0.93
C ALA A 25 2.00 -2.42 -1.31
N SER A 26 1.71 -2.47 -2.60
CA SER A 26 0.43 -2.90 -3.17
C SER A 26 0.60 -3.34 -4.61
N ASP A 27 -0.33 -4.14 -5.09
CA ASP A 27 -0.42 -4.53 -6.50
C ASP A 27 0.89 -5.14 -7.03
N TRP A 28 1.50 -6.02 -6.21
CA TRP A 28 2.75 -6.70 -6.57
C TRP A 28 2.52 -7.89 -7.49
N HIS A 29 1.34 -8.51 -7.40
CA HIS A 29 0.96 -9.63 -8.25
C HIS A 29 2.00 -10.74 -8.29
N LEU A 30 2.50 -11.13 -7.10
CA LEU A 30 3.45 -12.25 -6.98
C LEU A 30 2.88 -13.49 -7.64
N GLY A 31 3.68 -14.14 -8.47
CA GLY A 31 3.26 -15.27 -9.30
C GLY A 31 2.81 -14.90 -10.71
N SER A 32 2.58 -13.64 -11.02
CA SER A 32 2.44 -13.19 -12.41
C SER A 32 3.79 -13.18 -13.11
N LYS A 33 3.85 -13.62 -14.37
CA LYS A 33 5.05 -13.46 -15.21
C LYS A 33 5.43 -11.99 -15.45
N TRP A 34 4.50 -11.09 -15.18
CA TRP A 34 4.68 -9.65 -15.33
C TRP A 34 5.13 -8.95 -14.05
N CYS A 35 5.22 -9.68 -12.93
CA CYS A 35 5.75 -9.10 -11.69
C CYS A 35 7.23 -8.74 -11.84
N ASP A 36 7.59 -7.51 -11.49
CA ASP A 36 8.97 -7.00 -11.53
C ASP A 36 9.77 -7.45 -10.30
N MET A 37 10.06 -8.75 -10.21
CA MET A 37 10.78 -9.34 -9.08
C MET A 37 12.16 -8.71 -8.83
N PRO A 38 12.96 -8.34 -9.84
CA PRO A 38 14.21 -7.61 -9.63
C PRO A 38 14.00 -6.28 -8.87
N LEU A 39 12.97 -5.52 -9.21
CA LEU A 39 12.63 -4.27 -8.53
C LEU A 39 12.10 -4.53 -7.12
N VAL A 40 11.22 -5.54 -6.95
CA VAL A 40 10.73 -5.98 -5.62
C VAL A 40 11.89 -6.22 -4.66
N ASN A 41 12.89 -6.99 -5.08
CA ASN A 41 14.03 -7.31 -4.24
C ASN A 41 14.86 -6.07 -3.88
N LYS A 42 15.06 -5.13 -4.81
CA LYS A 42 15.77 -3.86 -4.54
C LYS A 42 15.00 -2.97 -3.56
N ILE A 43 13.68 -2.89 -3.71
CA ILE A 43 12.82 -2.12 -2.80
C ILE A 43 12.86 -2.68 -1.38
N LEU A 44 12.74 -4.00 -1.24
CA LEU A 44 12.80 -4.65 0.08
C LEU A 44 14.17 -4.48 0.75
N ALA A 45 15.26 -4.66 -0.01
CA ALA A 45 16.61 -4.42 0.50
C ALA A 45 16.80 -2.95 0.92
N HIS A 46 16.26 -2.00 0.15
CA HIS A 46 16.27 -0.59 0.51
C HIS A 46 15.45 -0.33 1.79
N ALA A 47 14.24 -0.88 1.90
CA ALA A 47 13.39 -0.75 3.08
C ALA A 47 14.08 -1.32 4.35
N ASP A 48 14.78 -2.45 4.21
CA ASP A 48 15.57 -3.04 5.31
C ASP A 48 16.70 -2.11 5.75
N LYS A 49 17.48 -1.60 4.81
CA LYS A 49 18.55 -0.64 5.07
C LYS A 49 18.04 0.64 5.74
N GLN A 50 16.83 1.07 5.39
CA GLN A 50 16.19 2.25 5.97
C GLN A 50 15.52 1.98 7.33
N GLY A 51 15.46 0.73 7.81
CA GLY A 51 14.70 0.36 9.00
C GLY A 51 13.21 0.67 8.87
N ALA A 52 12.66 0.61 7.66
CA ALA A 52 11.29 1.02 7.39
C ALA A 52 10.27 0.02 7.94
N TYR A 53 9.17 0.54 8.47
CA TYR A 53 7.94 -0.22 8.67
C TYR A 53 7.24 -0.46 7.32
N ILE A 54 6.24 -1.33 7.28
CA ILE A 54 5.60 -1.76 6.03
C ILE A 54 4.08 -1.73 6.20
N ILE A 55 3.37 -1.28 5.17
CA ILE A 55 1.91 -1.45 5.03
C ILE A 55 1.66 -2.15 3.70
N LEU A 56 0.93 -3.29 3.74
CA LEU A 56 0.53 -4.04 2.55
C LEU A 56 -0.92 -3.68 2.19
N VAL A 57 -1.13 -3.09 1.00
CA VAL A 57 -2.44 -2.51 0.62
C VAL A 57 -3.19 -3.40 -0.40
N GLY A 58 -2.95 -4.71 -0.36
CA GLY A 58 -3.66 -5.72 -1.16
C GLY A 58 -3.07 -5.96 -2.55
N ASP A 59 -3.63 -6.95 -3.26
CA ASP A 59 -3.13 -7.48 -4.52
C ASP A 59 -1.63 -7.79 -4.49
N MET A 60 -1.20 -8.37 -3.36
CA MET A 60 0.16 -8.86 -3.22
C MET A 60 0.39 -10.13 -4.05
N LEU A 61 -0.66 -10.93 -4.23
CA LEU A 61 -0.66 -12.21 -4.95
C LEU A 61 -1.48 -12.08 -6.25
N GLU A 62 -1.09 -12.81 -7.30
CA GLU A 62 -1.83 -12.83 -8.57
C GLU A 62 -3.15 -13.58 -8.47
N MET A 63 -3.14 -14.76 -7.89
CA MET A 63 -4.32 -15.62 -7.64
C MET A 63 -5.29 -15.70 -8.82
N ALA A 64 -4.78 -15.82 -10.05
CA ALA A 64 -5.64 -15.97 -11.21
C ALA A 64 -6.31 -17.36 -11.23
N ILE A 65 -7.62 -17.36 -11.41
CA ILE A 65 -8.48 -18.56 -11.54
C ILE A 65 -9.17 -18.54 -12.91
N LYS A 66 -9.83 -19.64 -13.29
CA LYS A 66 -10.49 -19.77 -14.60
C LYS A 66 -11.47 -18.64 -14.94
N ARG A 67 -12.07 -17.98 -13.94
CA ARG A 67 -13.00 -16.86 -14.10
C ARG A 67 -12.36 -15.48 -13.98
N SER A 68 -11.03 -15.43 -13.84
CA SER A 68 -10.31 -14.16 -13.78
C SER A 68 -10.27 -13.47 -15.14
N VAL A 69 -10.11 -12.15 -15.14
CA VAL A 69 -9.85 -11.37 -16.36
C VAL A 69 -8.47 -11.74 -16.92
N GLY A 70 -7.47 -11.94 -16.04
CA GLY A 70 -6.15 -12.46 -16.42
C GLY A 70 -6.16 -13.98 -16.59
N SER A 71 -5.30 -14.48 -17.46
CA SER A 71 -5.19 -15.91 -17.77
C SER A 71 -4.46 -16.65 -16.63
N PRO A 72 -5.03 -17.76 -16.08
CA PRO A 72 -4.28 -18.62 -15.15
C PRO A 72 -2.96 -19.16 -15.72
N TRP A 73 -2.88 -19.26 -17.05
CA TRP A 73 -1.68 -19.76 -17.77
C TRP A 73 -0.56 -18.73 -17.82
N GLU A 74 -0.79 -17.51 -17.38
CA GLU A 74 0.24 -16.47 -17.23
C GLU A 74 0.86 -16.42 -15.84
N GLN A 75 0.42 -17.30 -14.93
CA GLN A 75 1.04 -17.47 -13.63
C GLN A 75 2.29 -18.36 -13.75
N THR A 76 3.37 -17.94 -13.12
CA THR A 76 4.64 -18.68 -13.00
C THR A 76 4.71 -19.49 -11.71
N LEU A 77 3.84 -19.20 -10.76
CA LEU A 77 3.72 -19.85 -9.47
C LEU A 77 2.29 -20.35 -9.27
N SER A 78 2.14 -21.53 -8.68
CA SER A 78 0.82 -21.98 -8.22
C SER A 78 0.29 -21.07 -7.10
N PRO A 79 -1.01 -21.08 -6.78
CA PRO A 79 -1.54 -20.32 -5.65
C PRO A 79 -0.83 -20.60 -4.32
N GLN A 80 -0.44 -21.86 -4.06
CA GLN A 80 0.32 -22.19 -2.86
C GLN A 80 1.73 -21.60 -2.91
N ASP A 81 2.44 -21.73 -4.04
CA ASP A 81 3.79 -21.19 -4.19
C ASP A 81 3.80 -19.66 -4.09
N GLN A 82 2.70 -18.98 -4.47
CA GLN A 82 2.57 -17.54 -4.30
C GLN A 82 2.51 -17.15 -2.81
N ILE A 83 1.81 -17.93 -1.98
CA ILE A 83 1.77 -17.73 -0.52
C ILE A 83 3.15 -17.97 0.08
N ASP A 84 3.84 -19.02 -0.35
CA ASP A 84 5.19 -19.35 0.10
C ASP A 84 6.18 -18.24 -0.31
N GLU A 85 6.03 -17.67 -1.50
CA GLU A 85 6.83 -16.52 -1.95
C GLU A 85 6.54 -15.26 -1.13
N LEU A 86 5.27 -14.98 -0.79
CA LEU A 86 4.91 -13.90 0.12
C LEU A 86 5.59 -14.09 1.49
N GLU A 87 5.56 -15.31 2.02
CA GLU A 87 6.23 -15.64 3.28
C GLU A 87 7.75 -15.52 3.17
N ARG A 88 8.35 -15.96 2.07
CA ARG A 88 9.79 -15.80 1.80
C ARG A 88 10.20 -14.32 1.81
N LEU A 89 9.39 -13.44 1.23
CA LEU A 89 9.68 -12.01 1.14
C LEU A 89 9.40 -11.27 2.46
N PHE A 90 8.35 -11.63 3.18
CA PHE A 90 7.86 -10.85 4.32
C PHE A 90 7.94 -11.57 5.66
N GLY A 91 8.17 -12.87 5.72
CA GLY A 91 8.14 -13.65 6.96
C GLY A 91 9.08 -13.10 8.04
N HIS A 92 10.32 -12.83 7.68
CA HIS A 92 11.31 -12.23 8.61
C HIS A 92 11.09 -10.73 8.86
N ARG A 93 10.19 -10.08 8.12
CA ARG A 93 9.80 -8.66 8.25
C ARG A 93 8.47 -8.45 8.99
N ARG A 94 7.77 -9.53 9.39
CA ARG A 94 6.44 -9.47 10.01
C ARG A 94 6.37 -8.50 11.18
N HIS A 95 7.43 -8.43 12.00
CA HIS A 95 7.53 -7.51 13.14
C HIS A 95 7.51 -6.02 12.77
N ARG A 96 7.73 -5.68 11.49
CA ARG A 96 7.68 -4.31 10.96
C ARG A 96 6.43 -4.05 10.11
N ILE A 97 5.57 -5.04 9.90
CA ILE A 97 4.33 -4.85 9.14
C ILE A 97 3.27 -4.27 10.09
N LEU A 98 2.90 -3.02 9.82
CA LEU A 98 1.91 -2.28 10.62
C LEU A 98 0.47 -2.71 10.31
N GLY A 99 0.23 -3.20 9.11
CA GLY A 99 -1.05 -3.73 8.68
C GLY A 99 -1.00 -4.30 7.27
N CYS A 100 -1.92 -5.23 7.01
CA CYS A 100 -2.11 -5.78 5.67
C CYS A 100 -3.59 -5.81 5.29
N LEU A 101 -3.86 -5.54 4.03
CA LEU A 101 -5.18 -5.62 3.41
C LEU A 101 -5.23 -6.81 2.45
N THR A 102 -6.44 -7.29 2.18
CA THR A 102 -6.72 -8.17 1.04
C THR A 102 -7.14 -7.31 -0.15
N GLY A 103 -6.66 -7.66 -1.34
CA GLY A 103 -7.09 -7.04 -2.58
C GLY A 103 -8.14 -7.87 -3.30
N ASN A 104 -8.49 -7.45 -4.51
CA ASN A 104 -9.48 -8.18 -5.30
C ASN A 104 -8.92 -9.46 -5.93
N HIS A 105 -7.60 -9.60 -6.08
CA HIS A 105 -6.94 -10.79 -6.56
C HIS A 105 -7.01 -11.91 -5.51
N GLU A 106 -6.60 -11.67 -4.29
CA GLU A 106 -6.76 -12.64 -3.20
C GLU A 106 -8.23 -12.97 -2.94
N ALA A 107 -9.11 -11.97 -3.05
CA ALA A 107 -10.55 -12.16 -2.87
C ALA A 107 -11.21 -13.05 -3.95
N ARG A 108 -10.52 -13.40 -5.05
CA ARG A 108 -10.99 -14.40 -6.01
C ARG A 108 -11.13 -15.76 -5.34
N ILE A 109 -10.15 -16.13 -4.54
CA ILE A 109 -10.15 -17.43 -3.83
C ILE A 109 -11.27 -17.44 -2.78
N SER A 110 -11.43 -16.38 -1.98
CA SER A 110 -12.49 -16.35 -0.97
C SER A 110 -13.90 -16.40 -1.58
N ARG A 111 -14.12 -15.87 -2.77
CA ARG A 111 -15.42 -15.98 -3.46
C ARG A 111 -15.74 -17.41 -3.92
N GLU A 112 -14.72 -18.22 -4.20
CA GLU A 112 -14.92 -19.60 -4.68
C GLU A 112 -14.89 -20.63 -3.54
N SER A 113 -14.25 -20.34 -2.42
CA SER A 113 -13.97 -21.31 -1.36
C SER A 113 -14.30 -20.83 0.06
N ASP A 114 -14.73 -19.56 0.23
CA ASP A 114 -14.89 -18.91 1.55
C ASP A 114 -13.60 -18.86 2.39
N VAL A 115 -12.45 -18.94 1.73
CA VAL A 115 -11.12 -18.91 2.39
C VAL A 115 -10.45 -17.57 2.12
N ASP A 116 -10.23 -16.78 3.16
CA ASP A 116 -9.47 -15.53 3.08
C ASP A 116 -7.97 -15.79 3.31
N ILE A 117 -7.25 -15.85 2.20
CA ILE A 117 -5.81 -16.19 2.19
C ILE A 117 -4.98 -15.16 2.95
N MET A 118 -5.26 -13.87 2.79
CA MET A 118 -4.50 -12.82 3.47
C MET A 118 -4.78 -12.82 4.97
N HIS A 119 -6.01 -13.12 5.37
CA HIS A 119 -6.35 -13.31 6.79
C HIS A 119 -5.59 -14.51 7.39
N ILE A 120 -5.54 -15.63 6.69
CA ILE A 120 -4.79 -16.83 7.13
C ILE A 120 -3.31 -16.50 7.23
N TRP A 121 -2.73 -15.91 6.18
CA TRP A 121 -1.30 -15.54 6.18
C TRP A 121 -0.98 -14.56 7.32
N ALA A 122 -1.80 -13.54 7.52
CA ALA A 122 -1.59 -12.56 8.58
C ALA A 122 -1.60 -13.17 10.00
N ASN A 123 -2.37 -14.24 10.20
CA ASN A 123 -2.49 -14.93 11.48
C ASN A 123 -1.56 -16.13 11.64
N SER A 124 -0.85 -16.55 10.59
CA SER A 124 0.18 -17.58 10.68
C SER A 124 1.47 -17.02 11.28
N GLY A 125 2.19 -17.80 12.11
CA GLY A 125 3.44 -17.33 12.71
C GLY A 125 3.31 -16.07 13.58
N GLN A 126 4.24 -15.12 13.41
CA GLN A 126 4.13 -13.81 14.06
C GLN A 126 2.98 -13.03 13.44
N LYS A 127 1.96 -12.72 14.24
CA LYS A 127 0.75 -12.06 13.76
C LYS A 127 1.03 -10.68 13.16
N VAL A 128 0.39 -10.44 12.02
CA VAL A 128 0.33 -9.15 11.34
C VAL A 128 -1.08 -8.59 11.49
N PRO A 129 -1.28 -7.31 11.83
CA PRO A 129 -2.61 -6.72 11.88
C PRO A 129 -3.33 -6.83 10.52
N TYR A 130 -4.48 -7.52 10.49
CA TYR A 130 -5.28 -7.68 9.29
C TYR A 130 -6.41 -6.64 9.23
N LEU A 131 -6.46 -5.86 8.16
CA LEU A 131 -7.36 -4.73 7.99
C LEU A 131 -8.50 -5.00 6.99
N ASN A 132 -8.68 -6.25 6.56
CA ASN A 132 -9.66 -6.61 5.55
C ASN A 132 -9.42 -5.84 4.22
N LYS A 133 -10.45 -5.31 3.57
CA LYS A 133 -10.35 -4.52 2.31
C LYS A 133 -10.07 -3.04 2.55
N ALA A 134 -10.35 -2.57 3.75
CA ALA A 134 -10.11 -1.21 4.20
C ALA A 134 -9.97 -1.18 5.72
N GLY A 135 -9.13 -0.29 6.23
CA GLY A 135 -8.93 -0.12 7.66
C GLY A 135 -8.11 1.11 8.00
N ALA A 136 -8.00 1.37 9.30
CA ALA A 136 -7.29 2.52 9.82
C ALA A 136 -6.14 2.09 10.74
N LEU A 137 -5.05 2.84 10.68
CA LEU A 137 -3.89 2.71 11.56
C LEU A 137 -3.69 4.03 12.31
N ALA A 138 -3.75 4.00 13.63
CA ALA A 138 -3.35 5.11 14.48
C ALA A 138 -1.92 4.87 14.96
N ILE A 139 -0.97 5.55 14.34
CA ILE A 139 0.47 5.36 14.57
C ILE A 139 0.98 6.48 15.45
N GLN A 140 1.57 6.16 16.59
CA GLN A 140 2.25 7.10 17.44
C GLN A 140 3.76 6.90 17.34
N ALA A 141 4.47 7.93 16.92
CA ALA A 141 5.93 7.92 16.79
C ALA A 141 6.50 9.33 16.98
N HIS A 142 7.65 9.45 17.62
CA HIS A 142 8.35 10.74 17.86
C HIS A 142 7.45 11.81 18.51
N GLY A 143 6.55 11.40 19.43
CA GLY A 143 5.61 12.31 20.09
C GLY A 143 4.51 12.87 19.18
N GLN A 144 4.34 12.30 18.01
CA GLN A 144 3.29 12.65 17.04
C GLN A 144 2.34 11.48 16.81
N SER A 145 1.10 11.77 16.45
CA SER A 145 0.09 10.79 16.09
C SER A 145 -0.28 10.96 14.61
N TRP A 146 -0.31 9.84 13.89
CA TRP A 146 -0.68 9.77 12.46
C TRP A 146 -1.86 8.84 12.30
N VAL A 147 -2.92 9.32 11.67
CA VAL A 147 -4.03 8.45 11.24
C VAL A 147 -3.84 8.14 9.77
N VAL A 148 -3.61 6.87 9.47
CA VAL A 148 -3.51 6.33 8.11
C VAL A 148 -4.80 5.57 7.81
N TYR A 149 -5.51 5.94 6.77
CA TYR A 149 -6.63 5.17 6.25
C TYR A 149 -6.21 4.51 4.94
N ALA A 150 -6.29 3.19 4.88
CA ALA A 150 -5.90 2.40 3.72
C ALA A 150 -7.10 1.65 3.16
N GLN A 151 -7.24 1.64 1.84
CA GLN A 151 -8.24 0.89 1.11
C GLN A 151 -7.62 0.35 -0.18
N HIS A 152 -7.82 -0.95 -0.47
CA HIS A 152 -7.30 -1.48 -1.73
C HIS A 152 -8.05 -0.91 -2.94
N GLY A 153 -9.35 -0.71 -2.83
CA GLY A 153 -10.22 -0.34 -3.95
C GLY A 153 -10.87 -1.57 -4.59
N VAL A 154 -11.92 -1.33 -5.36
CA VAL A 154 -12.72 -2.41 -5.98
C VAL A 154 -13.27 -2.05 -7.35
N ARG A 155 -13.13 -0.84 -7.83
CA ARG A 155 -13.69 -0.36 -9.11
C ARG A 155 -12.63 0.39 -9.92
N GLY A 156 -12.63 0.16 -11.22
CA GLY A 156 -11.85 0.97 -12.14
C GLY A 156 -12.33 2.43 -12.13
N THR A 157 -11.40 3.36 -12.08
CA THR A 157 -11.69 4.81 -12.04
C THR A 157 -11.64 5.45 -13.42
N GLY A 158 -11.54 4.65 -14.48
CA GLY A 158 -11.33 5.14 -15.82
C GLY A 158 -9.86 5.24 -16.23
N ARG A 159 -9.66 5.49 -17.53
CA ARG A 159 -8.34 5.36 -18.18
C ARG A 159 -7.45 6.61 -18.07
N LYS A 160 -8.01 7.75 -17.68
CA LYS A 160 -7.24 9.01 -17.55
C LYS A 160 -6.47 9.05 -16.23
N PRO A 161 -5.25 9.59 -16.21
CA PRO A 161 -4.44 9.68 -14.98
C PRO A 161 -5.16 10.34 -13.81
N GLY A 162 -5.93 11.41 -14.05
CA GLY A 162 -6.69 12.12 -13.01
C GLY A 162 -7.78 11.28 -12.34
N ALA A 163 -8.26 10.21 -12.97
CA ALA A 163 -9.28 9.36 -12.39
C ALA A 163 -8.82 8.66 -11.09
N ALA A 164 -7.59 8.16 -11.05
CA ALA A 164 -7.01 7.56 -9.85
C ALA A 164 -6.79 8.61 -8.73
N VAL A 165 -6.41 9.83 -9.11
CA VAL A 165 -6.25 10.94 -8.15
C VAL A 165 -7.61 11.32 -7.54
N ASN A 166 -8.66 11.42 -8.35
CA ASN A 166 -9.99 11.73 -7.84
C ASN A 166 -10.51 10.64 -6.90
N ALA A 167 -10.35 9.37 -7.28
CA ALA A 167 -10.84 8.24 -6.46
C ALA A 167 -10.23 8.21 -5.05
N ILE A 168 -8.94 8.51 -4.92
CA ILE A 168 -8.34 8.56 -3.58
C ILE A 168 -8.78 9.80 -2.79
N HIS A 169 -9.04 10.92 -3.45
CA HIS A 169 -9.58 12.11 -2.79
C HIS A 169 -11.01 11.89 -2.29
N ASP A 170 -11.83 11.11 -3.00
CA ASP A 170 -13.20 10.75 -2.58
C ASP A 170 -13.23 9.99 -1.25
N MET A 171 -12.15 9.29 -0.87
CA MET A 171 -12.03 8.63 0.43
C MET A 171 -12.13 9.64 1.59
N ALA A 172 -11.66 10.86 1.39
CA ALA A 172 -11.65 11.90 2.42
C ALA A 172 -13.01 12.57 2.63
N GLU A 173 -13.99 12.29 1.80
CA GLU A 173 -15.39 12.67 2.01
C GLU A 173 -16.04 11.81 3.11
N ASN A 174 -15.56 10.57 3.26
CA ASN A 174 -16.16 9.59 4.17
C ASN A 174 -15.36 9.37 5.45
N VAL A 175 -14.04 9.52 5.41
CA VAL A 175 -13.14 9.23 6.52
C VAL A 175 -12.15 10.36 6.73
N VAL A 176 -11.96 10.75 7.99
CA VAL A 176 -10.98 11.77 8.37
C VAL A 176 -9.67 11.12 8.76
N ALA A 177 -8.64 11.28 7.94
CA ALA A 177 -7.30 10.78 8.19
C ALA A 177 -6.23 11.83 7.82
N ASP A 178 -4.98 11.55 8.19
CA ASP A 178 -3.83 12.36 7.78
C ASP A 178 -3.23 11.86 6.47
N ILE A 179 -3.22 10.52 6.29
CA ILE A 179 -2.65 9.83 5.13
C ILE A 179 -3.71 8.87 4.59
N TYR A 180 -3.97 8.95 3.31
CA TYR A 180 -4.83 8.02 2.58
C TYR A 180 -3.98 7.18 1.64
N LEU A 181 -4.16 5.85 1.70
CA LEU A 181 -3.47 4.89 0.85
C LEU A 181 -4.49 4.15 0.00
N HIS A 182 -4.24 4.07 -1.30
CA HIS A 182 -5.16 3.44 -2.24
C HIS A 182 -4.39 2.61 -3.28
N GLY A 183 -4.70 1.33 -3.40
CA GLY A 183 -4.16 0.40 -4.40
C GLY A 183 -5.03 0.30 -5.66
N HIS A 184 -5.00 -0.85 -6.32
CA HIS A 184 -5.87 -1.27 -7.41
C HIS A 184 -5.71 -0.57 -8.76
N HIS A 185 -5.31 0.69 -8.78
CA HIS A 185 -5.23 1.48 -10.03
C HIS A 185 -3.92 1.33 -10.77
N HIS A 186 -2.93 0.67 -10.19
CA HIS A 186 -1.59 0.48 -10.75
C HIS A 186 -0.86 1.78 -11.11
N ARG A 187 -1.34 2.94 -10.62
CA ARG A 187 -0.77 4.26 -10.94
C ARG A 187 -0.20 4.88 -9.68
N ALA A 188 1.11 5.06 -9.68
CA ALA A 188 1.79 5.77 -8.62
C ALA A 188 1.47 7.27 -8.69
N SER A 189 0.94 7.83 -7.62
CA SER A 189 0.79 9.28 -7.48
C SER A 189 0.76 9.68 -6.01
N SER A 190 1.31 10.85 -5.70
CA SER A 190 1.17 11.45 -4.39
C SER A 190 0.69 12.89 -4.51
N THR A 191 -0.33 13.24 -3.76
CA THR A 191 -0.88 14.59 -3.71
C THR A 191 -1.11 15.02 -2.27
N LYS A 192 -1.18 16.33 -2.05
CA LYS A 192 -1.42 16.92 -0.74
C LYS A 192 -2.56 17.91 -0.84
N SER A 193 -3.49 17.87 0.11
CA SER A 193 -4.47 18.94 0.31
C SER A 193 -4.38 19.48 1.74
N THR A 194 -4.93 20.66 1.94
CA THR A 194 -5.00 21.28 3.26
C THR A 194 -6.43 21.73 3.50
N VAL A 195 -6.96 21.42 4.69
CA VAL A 195 -8.30 21.83 5.10
C VAL A 195 -8.24 22.65 6.37
N MET A 196 -9.18 23.58 6.52
CA MET A 196 -9.41 24.26 7.78
C MET A 196 -10.31 23.43 8.68
N ARG A 197 -9.86 23.25 9.92
CA ARG A 197 -10.63 22.60 10.96
C ARG A 197 -10.87 23.54 12.13
N TYR A 198 -12.03 23.44 12.72
CA TYR A 198 -12.35 24.16 13.95
C TYR A 198 -12.14 23.28 15.18
N LYS A 199 -11.52 23.83 16.21
CA LYS A 199 -11.43 23.22 17.52
C LYS A 199 -11.81 24.26 18.56
N PRO A 200 -12.71 23.93 19.52
CA PRO A 200 -13.03 24.82 20.64
C PRO A 200 -11.75 25.23 21.41
N GLY A 201 -11.62 26.50 21.73
CA GLY A 201 -10.42 27.09 22.35
C GLY A 201 -9.44 27.66 21.32
N PRO A 202 -8.64 26.82 20.62
CA PRO A 202 -7.71 27.32 19.60
C PRO A 202 -8.34 27.96 18.36
N GLY A 203 -9.62 27.67 18.07
CA GLY A 203 -10.31 28.16 16.88
C GLY A 203 -9.98 27.36 15.62
N PHE A 204 -9.84 28.03 14.47
CA PHE A 204 -9.48 27.38 13.20
C PHE A 204 -7.99 27.06 13.14
N TYR A 205 -7.66 25.88 12.62
CA TYR A 205 -6.30 25.45 12.34
C TYR A 205 -6.22 24.69 11.01
N TRP A 206 -5.04 24.64 10.42
CA TRP A 206 -4.77 23.94 9.17
C TRP A 206 -4.43 22.49 9.45
N GLN A 207 -5.09 21.57 8.73
CA GLN A 207 -4.71 20.15 8.70
C GLN A 207 -4.28 19.78 7.29
N ALA A 208 -3.04 19.33 7.13
CA ALA A 208 -2.58 18.74 5.90
C ALA A 208 -3.05 17.29 5.79
N ARG A 209 -3.41 16.86 4.59
CA ARG A 209 -3.80 15.50 4.24
C ARG A 209 -2.99 15.05 3.03
N TRP A 210 -2.50 13.82 3.07
CA TRP A 210 -1.69 13.23 2.01
C TRP A 210 -2.43 12.07 1.38
N PHE A 211 -2.41 11.99 0.06
CA PHE A 211 -3.12 11.03 -0.77
C PHE A 211 -2.13 10.29 -1.63
N ILE A 212 -1.98 8.99 -1.42
CA ILE A 212 -0.96 8.15 -2.04
C ILE A 212 -1.64 7.00 -2.77
N ASN A 213 -1.70 7.06 -4.10
CA ASN A 213 -1.96 5.88 -4.92
C ASN A 213 -0.65 5.08 -5.00
N THR A 214 -0.70 3.83 -4.56
CA THR A 214 0.50 3.06 -4.19
C THR A 214 1.38 2.64 -5.36
N GLY A 215 0.86 2.62 -6.59
CA GLY A 215 1.58 2.09 -7.75
C GLY A 215 1.41 0.58 -7.90
N THR A 216 2.31 -0.07 -8.61
CA THR A 216 2.28 -1.51 -8.90
C THR A 216 3.67 -2.07 -9.16
N MET A 217 3.85 -3.38 -9.00
CA MET A 217 5.01 -4.13 -9.53
C MET A 217 4.67 -4.92 -10.80
N HIS A 218 3.43 -4.81 -11.30
CA HIS A 218 3.00 -5.47 -12.52
C HIS A 218 3.41 -4.64 -13.74
N ARG A 219 4.37 -5.13 -14.51
CA ARG A 219 4.81 -4.53 -15.78
C ARG A 219 3.67 -4.58 -16.80
N TYR A 220 3.72 -3.68 -17.77
CA TYR A 220 2.74 -3.66 -18.84
C TYR A 220 2.81 -4.93 -19.69
N GLY A 221 1.69 -5.68 -19.75
CA GLY A 221 1.56 -6.94 -20.49
C GLY A 221 0.37 -7.77 -20.00
N GLY A 222 0.09 -8.87 -20.69
CA GLY A 222 -1.04 -9.74 -20.37
C GLY A 222 -2.36 -8.96 -20.38
N TYR A 223 -3.19 -9.17 -19.36
CA TYR A 223 -4.51 -8.53 -19.30
C TYR A 223 -4.47 -6.99 -19.40
N SER A 224 -3.38 -6.36 -19.00
CA SER A 224 -3.27 -4.90 -19.10
C SER A 224 -3.09 -4.44 -20.55
N SER A 225 -2.36 -5.18 -21.36
CA SER A 225 -2.25 -4.92 -22.81
C SER A 225 -3.53 -5.34 -23.55
N ASP A 226 -4.08 -6.50 -23.23
CA ASP A 226 -5.29 -7.05 -23.88
C ASP A 226 -6.51 -6.18 -23.61
N GLY A 227 -6.61 -5.64 -22.40
CA GLY A 227 -7.65 -4.70 -22.00
C GLY A 227 -7.41 -3.25 -22.45
N ALA A 228 -6.32 -2.99 -23.22
CA ALA A 228 -5.91 -1.66 -23.65
C ALA A 228 -5.86 -0.64 -22.48
N TYR A 229 -5.39 -1.09 -21.30
CA TYR A 229 -5.08 -0.17 -20.21
C TYR A 229 -3.86 0.68 -20.57
N PRO A 230 -3.78 1.93 -20.11
CA PRO A 230 -2.59 2.74 -20.32
C PRO A 230 -1.38 2.09 -19.66
N PRO A 231 -0.19 2.11 -20.30
CA PRO A 231 1.05 1.71 -19.66
C PRO A 231 1.28 2.50 -18.37
N THR A 232 1.81 1.81 -17.36
CA THR A 232 2.21 2.40 -16.08
C THR A 232 3.61 1.92 -15.73
N ASP A 233 4.40 2.78 -15.11
CA ASP A 233 5.69 2.41 -14.58
C ASP A 233 5.51 1.58 -13.30
N THR A 234 6.41 0.62 -13.08
CA THR A 234 6.47 -0.14 -11.84
C THR A 234 7.12 0.67 -10.73
N GLY A 235 6.57 0.59 -9.53
CA GLY A 235 7.09 1.30 -8.37
C GLY A 235 6.09 1.33 -7.20
N CYS A 236 6.59 1.72 -6.05
CA CYS A 236 5.79 1.96 -4.84
C CYS A 236 6.38 3.13 -4.05
N PHE A 237 5.73 3.52 -2.95
CA PHE A 237 6.19 4.68 -2.18
C PHE A 237 6.88 4.29 -0.87
N MET A 238 7.97 5.01 -0.57
CA MET A 238 8.49 5.18 0.77
C MET A 238 7.98 6.49 1.35
N LEU A 239 7.31 6.43 2.50
CA LEU A 239 6.85 7.60 3.23
C LEU A 239 7.83 7.92 4.35
N TYR A 240 8.15 9.19 4.51
CA TYR A 240 8.95 9.74 5.60
C TYR A 240 8.05 10.68 6.39
N CYS A 241 7.65 10.25 7.60
CA CYS A 241 6.70 10.98 8.45
C CYS A 241 7.44 11.67 9.59
N GLY A 242 7.15 12.95 9.83
CA GLY A 242 7.79 13.70 10.91
C GLY A 242 9.18 14.24 10.56
N VAL A 243 9.49 14.42 9.27
CA VAL A 243 10.77 15.00 8.84
C VAL A 243 11.00 16.37 9.52
N PRO A 244 12.17 16.62 10.13
CA PRO A 244 12.48 17.90 10.75
C PRO A 244 12.35 19.05 9.73
N GLY A 245 11.59 20.09 10.07
CA GLY A 245 11.52 21.31 9.27
C GLY A 245 12.87 22.05 9.29
N ARG A 246 13.05 23.03 8.35
CA ARG A 246 14.28 23.84 8.23
C ARG A 246 14.76 24.48 9.54
N ASN A 247 13.86 24.66 10.53
CA ASN A 247 14.14 25.29 11.83
C ASN A 247 14.27 24.28 12.98
N GLY A 248 14.54 22.99 12.70
CA GLY A 248 14.68 21.95 13.73
C GLY A 248 13.39 21.59 14.47
N LYS A 249 12.25 22.22 14.17
CA LYS A 249 10.94 21.86 14.72
C LYS A 249 10.35 20.74 13.87
N SER A 250 10.23 19.56 14.44
CA SER A 250 9.51 18.43 13.85
C SER A 250 8.01 18.79 13.80
N GLY A 251 7.49 18.99 12.60
CA GLY A 251 6.06 19.19 12.37
C GLY A 251 5.43 17.91 11.82
N LYS A 252 4.09 17.82 11.86
CA LYS A 252 3.34 16.74 11.20
C LYS A 252 3.47 16.93 9.67
N HIS A 253 4.46 16.29 9.07
CA HIS A 253 4.81 16.41 7.66
C HIS A 253 5.06 15.01 7.07
N VAL A 254 4.67 14.81 5.82
CA VAL A 254 4.96 13.59 5.07
C VAL A 254 5.68 13.95 3.78
N ARG A 255 6.80 13.29 3.52
CA ARG A 255 7.43 13.24 2.21
C ARG A 255 7.19 11.85 1.63
N ALA A 256 6.62 11.77 0.44
CA ALA A 256 6.47 10.54 -0.31
C ALA A 256 7.56 10.48 -1.39
N GLU A 257 8.29 9.38 -1.45
CA GLU A 257 9.36 9.14 -2.40
C GLU A 257 9.01 7.90 -3.23
N LEU A 258 8.92 8.07 -4.54
CA LEU A 258 8.65 6.96 -5.44
C LEU A 258 9.92 6.11 -5.61
N LEU A 259 9.80 4.84 -5.31
CA LEU A 259 10.82 3.81 -5.50
C LEU A 259 10.49 3.04 -6.78
N ASP A 260 11.06 3.44 -7.89
CA ASP A 260 10.87 2.86 -9.21
C ASP A 260 12.20 2.39 -9.82
N ARG A 261 12.18 1.93 -11.05
CA ARG A 261 13.39 1.52 -11.78
C ARG A 261 14.40 2.65 -11.90
N GLY A 262 13.93 3.89 -12.17
CA GLY A 262 14.79 5.08 -12.28
C GLY A 262 15.50 5.40 -10.97
N TYR A 263 14.81 5.29 -9.85
CA TYR A 263 15.38 5.47 -8.51
C TYR A 263 16.60 4.56 -8.25
N PHE A 264 16.53 3.31 -8.73
CA PHE A 264 17.62 2.33 -8.55
C PHE A 264 18.60 2.26 -9.73
N GLY A 265 18.53 3.17 -10.71
CA GLY A 265 19.38 3.18 -11.90
C GLY A 265 19.19 1.94 -12.76
N MET A 266 18.01 1.32 -12.75
CA MET A 266 17.65 0.17 -13.59
C MET A 266 17.09 0.67 -14.92
N GLY A 267 17.50 0.06 -16.04
CA GLY A 267 16.89 0.38 -17.36
C GLY A 267 15.39 0.06 -17.37
N LEU A 268 14.63 0.79 -18.18
CA LEU A 268 13.18 0.59 -18.35
C LEU A 268 12.83 -0.80 -18.91
N ASN A 269 13.75 -1.41 -19.65
CA ASN A 269 13.61 -2.71 -20.29
C ASN A 269 14.59 -3.71 -19.64
N GLY A 270 14.17 -4.38 -18.59
CA GLY A 270 14.93 -5.43 -17.93
C GLY A 270 14.11 -6.71 -17.82
#